data_6059b10b09e83dcf174ec7b994c34e00
#
_entry.id   6059b10b09e83dcf174ec7b994c34e00
#
_cell.length_a   1.000
_cell.length_b   1.000
_cell.length_c   1.000
_cell.angle_alpha   90.00
_cell.angle_beta   90.00
_cell.angle_gamma   90.00
#
_symmetry.space_group_name_H-M   'P 1'
#
loop_
_entity.id
_entity.type
_entity.pdbx_description
1 polymer ?
#
loop_
_entity_poly.entity_id
_entity_poly.type
_entity_poly.pdbx_seq_one_letter_code
_entity_poly.pdbx_strand_id
1 'polypeptide(L)'
;MAETRDSFAHLILNPAAGGAAAYLSELTKTARERRIRVSVLQPGEDMRHAALAAAEGGAQVLGVAGGDGSVAAVAGVAVEHGIPLAVVPVGTLNHFARDLALDLARPLSALDAFYAGHERRVDVGRINGRLFINNVSLGVYAEMLADPGYRLDKLGVAQAKFQAAVFDPEFRRALRIAPPDGAPLEGVLAVVVSNNRYEFARWDRFGQRHRLDTGTLQVSVLDASTLDELGRLLAGTLIGAMEFRPAFRHWTSERLVMGTLGERLRAGVDGEPITFEAPLRFSVYPGALRVLVPEGLPASRQAPPLEAGWHAARALRRWLRPPPAEQKGRSDNTWIPMNQDIPGPRRPDETI
;
A
#
# COMPACT_ATOMS: atom_id res chain seq x y z
N MET A 1 -41.22 17.12 0.62
CA MET A 1 -40.33 17.86 1.54
C MET A 1 -39.08 17.00 1.70
N ALA A 2 -37.94 17.38 1.09
CA ALA A 2 -36.67 16.72 1.34
C ALA A 2 -36.24 17.08 2.75
N GLU A 3 -36.14 16.09 3.63
CA GLU A 3 -35.48 16.27 4.93
C GLU A 3 -34.07 16.81 4.66
N THR A 4 -33.78 18.00 5.13
CA THR A 4 -32.43 18.56 5.18
C THR A 4 -31.63 17.61 6.08
N ARG A 5 -30.90 16.66 5.50
CA ARG A 5 -29.92 15.86 6.23
C ARG A 5 -28.90 16.79 6.81
N ASP A 6 -28.85 16.88 8.14
CA ASP A 6 -27.84 17.65 8.85
C ASP A 6 -26.46 17.20 8.36
N SER A 7 -25.73 18.11 7.73
CA SER A 7 -24.39 17.83 7.23
C SER A 7 -23.44 17.65 8.42
N PHE A 8 -22.74 16.54 8.48
CA PHE A 8 -21.83 16.24 9.58
C PHE A 8 -20.54 15.53 9.10
N ALA A 9 -19.49 15.70 9.87
CA ALA A 9 -18.29 14.91 9.74
C ALA A 9 -18.37 13.67 10.63
N HIS A 10 -17.87 12.52 10.15
CA HIS A 10 -17.91 11.26 10.88
C HIS A 10 -16.53 10.61 10.94
N LEU A 11 -15.98 10.48 12.13
CA LEU A 11 -14.71 9.83 12.42
C LEU A 11 -14.95 8.37 12.84
N ILE A 12 -14.37 7.43 12.10
CA ILE A 12 -14.39 6.01 12.42
C ILE A 12 -13.04 5.64 13.04
N LEU A 13 -13.06 5.10 14.25
CA LEU A 13 -11.87 4.80 15.03
C LEU A 13 -11.68 3.31 15.18
N ASN A 14 -10.50 2.81 14.78
CA ASN A 14 -10.10 1.43 14.97
C ASN A 14 -9.24 1.28 16.25
N PRO A 15 -9.78 0.80 17.37
CA PRO A 15 -9.03 0.65 18.60
C PRO A 15 -7.93 -0.41 18.54
N ALA A 16 -7.99 -1.34 17.57
CA ALA A 16 -6.99 -2.38 17.37
C ALA A 16 -5.77 -1.91 16.56
N ALA A 17 -5.79 -0.67 16.00
CA ALA A 17 -4.62 -0.11 15.34
C ALA A 17 -3.49 0.14 16.36
N GLY A 18 -2.24 -0.16 15.99
CA GLY A 18 -1.12 -0.34 16.89
C GLY A 18 -0.86 0.75 17.95
N GLY A 19 -1.20 2.03 17.69
CA GLY A 19 -1.07 3.14 18.65
C GLY A 19 -2.42 3.68 19.13
N ALA A 20 -3.56 3.22 18.58
CA ALA A 20 -4.87 3.83 18.79
C ALA A 20 -5.35 3.80 20.24
N ALA A 21 -5.05 2.72 20.96
CA ALA A 21 -5.47 2.56 22.36
C ALA A 21 -4.98 3.70 23.26
N ALA A 22 -3.77 4.23 23.02
CA ALA A 22 -3.20 5.34 23.78
C ALA A 22 -3.96 6.67 23.57
N TYR A 23 -4.59 6.83 22.41
CA TYR A 23 -5.27 8.08 22.02
C TYR A 23 -6.80 7.97 22.04
N LEU A 24 -7.37 6.79 22.28
CA LEU A 24 -8.80 6.50 22.12
C LEU A 24 -9.70 7.48 22.88
N SER A 25 -9.44 7.67 24.17
CA SER A 25 -10.23 8.55 25.04
C SER A 25 -10.14 10.01 24.60
N GLU A 26 -8.91 10.49 24.37
CA GLU A 26 -8.65 11.88 24.02
C GLU A 26 -9.17 12.21 22.61
N LEU A 27 -8.96 11.33 21.62
CA LEU A 27 -9.52 11.49 20.26
C LEU A 27 -11.04 11.54 20.29
N THR A 28 -11.68 10.62 21.03
CA THR A 28 -13.15 10.58 21.13
C THR A 28 -13.69 11.84 21.78
N LYS A 29 -13.06 12.31 22.87
CA LYS A 29 -13.43 13.54 23.56
C LYS A 29 -13.27 14.77 22.64
N THR A 30 -12.07 14.96 22.09
CA THR A 30 -11.75 16.13 21.24
C THR A 30 -12.60 16.15 19.97
N ALA A 31 -12.84 15.01 19.33
CA ALA A 31 -13.70 14.94 18.16
C ALA A 31 -15.15 15.34 18.49
N ARG A 32 -15.70 14.88 19.63
CA ARG A 32 -17.06 15.25 20.07
C ARG A 32 -17.17 16.73 20.43
N GLU A 33 -16.18 17.28 21.12
CA GLU A 33 -16.12 18.73 21.44
C GLU A 33 -16.13 19.57 20.14
N ARG A 34 -15.55 19.03 19.08
CA ARG A 34 -15.54 19.60 17.73
C ARG A 34 -16.76 19.22 16.89
N ARG A 35 -17.81 18.66 17.46
CA ARG A 35 -19.05 18.25 16.79
C ARG A 35 -18.83 17.24 15.64
N ILE A 36 -17.75 16.45 15.70
CA ILE A 36 -17.51 15.33 14.81
C ILE A 36 -18.20 14.10 15.40
N ARG A 37 -19.05 13.43 14.65
CA ARG A 37 -19.61 12.15 15.07
C ARG A 37 -18.51 11.10 15.14
N VAL A 38 -18.53 10.22 16.14
CA VAL A 38 -17.48 9.20 16.34
C VAL A 38 -18.11 7.84 16.45
N SER A 39 -17.66 6.91 15.63
CA SER A 39 -17.88 5.46 15.78
C SER A 39 -16.57 4.79 16.17
N VAL A 40 -16.59 4.04 17.27
CA VAL A 40 -15.47 3.18 17.69
C VAL A 40 -15.81 1.76 17.31
N LEU A 41 -15.01 1.14 16.46
CA LEU A 41 -15.23 -0.24 16.02
C LEU A 41 -15.17 -1.21 17.18
N GLN A 42 -16.12 -2.13 17.22
CA GLN A 42 -16.10 -3.26 18.14
C GLN A 42 -15.22 -4.39 17.55
N PRO A 43 -14.71 -5.31 18.38
CA PRO A 43 -13.99 -6.48 17.90
C PRO A 43 -14.81 -7.26 16.86
N GLY A 44 -14.23 -7.48 15.67
CA GLY A 44 -14.89 -8.18 14.57
C GLY A 44 -15.73 -7.30 13.62
N GLU A 45 -15.93 -6.02 13.94
CA GLU A 45 -16.58 -5.10 12.99
C GLU A 45 -15.67 -4.76 11.83
N ASP A 46 -16.27 -4.68 10.63
CA ASP A 46 -15.58 -4.34 9.40
C ASP A 46 -15.53 -2.82 9.21
N MET A 47 -14.31 -2.29 8.98
CA MET A 47 -14.04 -0.86 8.78
C MET A 47 -14.79 -0.29 7.58
N ARG A 48 -14.85 -1.05 6.47
CA ARG A 48 -15.53 -0.62 5.26
C ARG A 48 -17.05 -0.53 5.48
N HIS A 49 -17.61 -1.50 6.23
CA HIS A 49 -19.02 -1.51 6.59
C HIS A 49 -19.38 -0.27 7.42
N ALA A 50 -18.57 0.05 8.43
CA ALA A 50 -18.78 1.26 9.25
C ALA A 50 -18.69 2.56 8.43
N ALA A 51 -17.75 2.61 7.48
CA ALA A 51 -17.60 3.76 6.57
C ALA A 51 -18.80 3.90 5.63
N LEU A 52 -19.30 2.79 5.10
CA LEU A 52 -20.50 2.77 4.24
C LEU A 52 -21.73 3.26 5.01
N ALA A 53 -21.95 2.76 6.20
CA ALA A 53 -23.05 3.21 7.07
C ALA A 53 -22.97 4.72 7.37
N ALA A 54 -21.77 5.26 7.61
CA ALA A 54 -21.56 6.68 7.81
C ALA A 54 -21.89 7.49 6.55
N ALA A 55 -21.44 7.04 5.36
CA ALA A 55 -21.71 7.68 4.08
C ALA A 55 -23.20 7.69 3.75
N GLU A 56 -23.88 6.54 3.86
CA GLU A 56 -25.32 6.39 3.65
C GLU A 56 -26.14 7.20 4.67
N GLY A 57 -25.60 7.33 5.90
CA GLY A 57 -26.16 8.18 6.96
C GLY A 57 -26.05 9.68 6.70
N GLY A 58 -25.38 10.12 5.60
CA GLY A 58 -25.28 11.51 5.18
C GLY A 58 -24.01 12.22 5.65
N ALA A 59 -22.95 11.49 6.00
CA ALA A 59 -21.64 12.08 6.29
C ALA A 59 -21.11 12.83 5.07
N GLN A 60 -20.68 14.08 5.26
CA GLN A 60 -20.05 14.91 4.22
C GLN A 60 -18.53 14.85 4.27
N VAL A 61 -17.96 14.39 5.37
CA VAL A 61 -16.55 14.08 5.54
C VAL A 61 -16.45 12.74 6.26
N LEU A 62 -15.71 11.81 5.68
CA LEU A 62 -15.32 10.57 6.33
C LEU A 62 -13.96 10.74 6.98
N GLY A 63 -13.88 10.51 8.27
CA GLY A 63 -12.63 10.46 9.01
C GLY A 63 -12.25 9.04 9.33
N VAL A 64 -10.96 8.74 9.37
CA VAL A 64 -10.44 7.46 9.83
C VAL A 64 -9.30 7.65 10.81
N ALA A 65 -9.44 7.10 12.01
CA ALA A 65 -8.36 6.98 12.99
C ALA A 65 -7.89 5.52 13.01
N GLY A 66 -6.73 5.25 12.40
CA GLY A 66 -6.25 3.88 12.22
C GLY A 66 -4.90 3.81 11.52
N GLY A 67 -4.49 2.60 11.15
CA GLY A 67 -3.32 2.33 10.30
C GLY A 67 -3.70 2.25 8.82
N ASP A 68 -2.71 1.92 7.97
CA ASP A 68 -2.84 1.94 6.50
C ASP A 68 -4.01 1.08 5.99
N GLY A 69 -4.25 -0.11 6.55
CA GLY A 69 -5.40 -0.95 6.17
C GLY A 69 -6.76 -0.31 6.48
N SER A 70 -6.90 0.36 7.65
CA SER A 70 -8.10 1.12 7.99
C SER A 70 -8.31 2.30 7.03
N VAL A 71 -7.22 3.01 6.71
CA VAL A 71 -7.25 4.14 5.77
C VAL A 71 -7.67 3.67 4.38
N ALA A 72 -7.11 2.57 3.87
CA ALA A 72 -7.47 2.00 2.57
C ALA A 72 -8.95 1.61 2.48
N ALA A 73 -9.49 0.99 3.55
CA ALA A 73 -10.90 0.58 3.60
C ALA A 73 -11.85 1.79 3.52
N VAL A 74 -11.59 2.85 4.31
CA VAL A 74 -12.42 4.07 4.30
C VAL A 74 -12.22 4.88 3.02
N ALA A 75 -10.98 4.93 2.47
CA ALA A 75 -10.69 5.58 1.19
C ALA A 75 -11.50 4.98 0.03
N GLY A 76 -11.69 3.65 0.03
CA GLY A 76 -12.55 2.99 -0.94
C GLY A 76 -13.97 3.53 -0.94
N VAL A 77 -14.58 3.65 0.23
CA VAL A 77 -15.93 4.20 0.39
C VAL A 77 -15.96 5.69 0.04
N ALA A 78 -14.94 6.45 0.47
CA ALA A 78 -14.83 7.87 0.16
C ALA A 78 -14.81 8.14 -1.35
N VAL A 79 -14.07 7.34 -2.12
CA VAL A 79 -14.03 7.41 -3.59
C VAL A 79 -15.37 7.03 -4.20
N GLU A 80 -16.01 5.95 -3.74
CA GLU A 80 -17.28 5.47 -4.27
C GLU A 80 -18.43 6.45 -4.07
N HIS A 81 -18.42 7.20 -2.96
CA HIS A 81 -19.47 8.18 -2.63
C HIS A 81 -19.08 9.64 -2.93
N GLY A 82 -17.86 9.89 -3.45
CA GLY A 82 -17.37 11.24 -3.72
C GLY A 82 -17.20 12.11 -2.46
N ILE A 83 -17.03 11.48 -1.28
CA ILE A 83 -16.91 12.15 0.03
C ILE A 83 -15.43 12.38 0.35
N PRO A 84 -15.00 13.56 0.82
CA PRO A 84 -13.63 13.78 1.24
C PRO A 84 -13.26 12.96 2.48
N LEU A 85 -11.99 12.50 2.50
CA LEU A 85 -11.39 11.71 3.56
C LEU A 85 -10.48 12.57 4.45
N ALA A 86 -10.60 12.46 5.77
CA ALA A 86 -9.63 12.97 6.73
C ALA A 86 -8.93 11.81 7.47
N VAL A 87 -7.60 11.85 7.60
CA VAL A 87 -6.81 10.76 8.17
C VAL A 87 -6.20 11.18 9.51
N VAL A 88 -6.43 10.39 10.55
CA VAL A 88 -5.81 10.53 11.88
C VAL A 88 -4.84 9.37 12.08
N PRO A 89 -3.51 9.61 12.08
CA PRO A 89 -2.49 8.57 12.01
C PRO A 89 -2.20 7.94 13.38
N VAL A 90 -2.91 6.88 13.73
CA VAL A 90 -2.70 6.12 14.98
C VAL A 90 -2.27 4.68 14.75
N GLY A 91 -1.91 4.32 13.53
CA GLY A 91 -1.35 3.00 13.19
C GLY A 91 0.15 2.91 13.46
N THR A 92 0.73 1.76 13.13
CA THR A 92 2.18 1.49 13.34
C THR A 92 3.06 2.14 12.27
N LEU A 93 2.71 2.02 10.98
CA LEU A 93 3.54 2.48 9.87
C LEU A 93 3.06 3.82 9.30
N ASN A 94 1.75 3.98 9.11
CA ASN A 94 1.11 5.22 8.64
C ASN A 94 1.74 5.78 7.35
N HIS A 95 2.00 4.91 6.35
CA HIS A 95 2.65 5.30 5.09
C HIS A 95 1.89 6.42 4.39
N PHE A 96 0.58 6.24 4.19
CA PHE A 96 -0.23 7.25 3.52
C PHE A 96 -0.28 8.58 4.27
N ALA A 97 -0.36 8.55 5.60
CA ALA A 97 -0.34 9.76 6.41
C ALA A 97 1.02 10.50 6.35
N ARG A 98 2.13 9.76 6.26
CA ARG A 98 3.47 10.35 6.03
C ARG A 98 3.56 11.05 4.69
N ASP A 99 3.03 10.44 3.63
CA ASP A 99 3.03 11.03 2.29
C ASP A 99 2.15 12.28 2.23
N LEU A 100 1.10 12.36 3.07
CA LEU A 100 0.29 13.57 3.28
C LEU A 100 0.99 14.62 4.15
N ALA A 101 2.17 14.33 4.70
CA ALA A 101 2.94 15.16 5.63
C ALA A 101 2.25 15.40 6.99
N LEU A 102 1.37 14.49 7.44
CA LEU A 102 0.72 14.58 8.75
C LEU A 102 1.72 14.38 9.90
N ASP A 103 1.48 15.06 11.03
CA ASP A 103 2.33 14.93 12.21
C ASP A 103 2.01 13.64 12.99
N LEU A 104 2.86 12.63 12.83
CA LEU A 104 2.69 11.34 13.49
C LEU A 104 2.94 11.40 15.00
N ALA A 105 3.70 12.39 15.48
CA ALA A 105 3.94 12.57 16.91
C ALA A 105 2.75 13.23 17.63
N ARG A 106 1.92 13.94 16.87
CA ARG A 106 0.72 14.64 17.40
C ARG A 106 -0.51 14.28 16.56
N PRO A 107 -0.99 13.03 16.62
CA PRO A 107 -2.09 12.57 15.75
C PRO A 107 -3.40 13.36 15.92
N LEU A 108 -3.65 13.95 17.09
CA LEU A 108 -4.83 14.79 17.34
C LEU A 108 -4.82 16.06 16.49
N SER A 109 -3.66 16.58 16.08
CA SER A 109 -3.59 17.76 15.20
C SER A 109 -4.24 17.52 13.84
N ALA A 110 -4.35 16.27 13.42
CA ALA A 110 -5.05 15.91 12.19
C ALA A 110 -6.56 16.19 12.23
N LEU A 111 -7.16 16.32 13.43
CA LEU A 111 -8.56 16.73 13.57
C LEU A 111 -8.83 18.16 13.07
N ASP A 112 -7.79 19.00 12.93
CA ASP A 112 -7.92 20.34 12.39
C ASP A 112 -8.35 20.32 10.90
N ALA A 113 -8.07 19.22 10.18
CA ALA A 113 -8.50 19.01 8.81
C ALA A 113 -10.03 19.09 8.63
N PHE A 114 -10.80 18.78 9.66
CA PHE A 114 -12.27 18.80 9.58
C PHE A 114 -12.86 20.24 9.58
N TYR A 115 -12.08 21.25 9.93
CA TYR A 115 -12.57 22.64 10.06
C TYR A 115 -11.77 23.63 9.23
N ALA A 116 -10.46 23.58 9.36
CA ALA A 116 -9.51 24.46 8.71
C ALA A 116 -8.61 23.70 7.75
N GLY A 117 -9.14 22.64 7.15
CA GLY A 117 -8.41 21.84 6.18
C GLY A 117 -8.60 22.35 4.75
N HIS A 118 -7.57 22.12 3.94
CA HIS A 118 -7.68 22.27 2.50
C HIS A 118 -7.78 20.91 1.82
N GLU A 119 -8.51 20.87 0.73
CA GLU A 119 -8.69 19.64 -0.06
C GLU A 119 -7.50 19.43 -0.99
N ARG A 120 -6.94 18.21 -0.95
CA ARG A 120 -6.00 17.69 -1.95
C ARG A 120 -6.68 16.57 -2.72
N ARG A 121 -6.49 16.53 -4.02
CA ARG A 121 -6.88 15.40 -4.85
C ARG A 121 -5.68 14.48 -5.02
N VAL A 122 -5.85 13.22 -4.67
CA VAL A 122 -4.81 12.21 -4.79
C VAL A 122 -5.27 11.05 -5.67
N ASP A 123 -4.32 10.44 -6.33
CA ASP A 123 -4.58 9.29 -7.18
C ASP A 123 -4.90 8.05 -6.34
N VAL A 124 -5.63 7.12 -6.95
CA VAL A 124 -5.79 5.77 -6.41
C VAL A 124 -5.47 4.74 -7.48
N GLY A 125 -4.88 3.63 -7.07
CA GLY A 125 -4.67 2.49 -7.94
C GLY A 125 -5.82 1.49 -7.84
N ARG A 126 -6.01 0.66 -8.87
CA ARG A 126 -6.87 -0.53 -8.82
C ARG A 126 -6.17 -1.75 -9.37
N ILE A 127 -6.42 -2.89 -8.73
CA ILE A 127 -6.07 -4.22 -9.22
C ILE A 127 -7.34 -5.06 -9.35
N ASN A 128 -7.67 -5.54 -10.55
CA ASN A 128 -8.91 -6.28 -10.86
C ASN A 128 -10.15 -5.63 -10.22
N GLY A 129 -10.25 -4.28 -10.27
CA GLY A 129 -11.34 -3.51 -9.69
C GLY A 129 -11.17 -3.13 -8.21
N ARG A 130 -10.34 -3.84 -7.42
CA ARG A 130 -10.08 -3.50 -6.02
C ARG A 130 -9.15 -2.30 -5.90
N LEU A 131 -9.54 -1.31 -5.12
CA LEU A 131 -8.77 -0.09 -4.86
C LEU A 131 -7.57 -0.37 -3.95
N PHE A 132 -6.46 0.33 -4.20
CA PHE A 132 -5.33 0.47 -3.30
C PHE A 132 -4.82 1.91 -3.30
N ILE A 133 -4.30 2.37 -2.17
CA ILE A 133 -3.78 3.73 -1.98
C ILE A 133 -2.26 3.78 -1.93
N ASN A 134 -1.61 2.71 -1.47
CA ASN A 134 -0.16 2.62 -1.36
C ASN A 134 0.43 1.76 -2.47
N ASN A 135 0.33 0.46 -2.36
CA ASN A 135 0.92 -0.46 -3.33
C ASN A 135 0.27 -1.85 -3.33
N VAL A 136 0.57 -2.58 -4.40
CA VAL A 136 0.33 -4.02 -4.50
C VAL A 136 1.68 -4.72 -4.66
N SER A 137 1.96 -5.69 -3.80
CA SER A 137 3.14 -6.52 -3.86
C SER A 137 2.81 -7.94 -4.33
N LEU A 138 3.69 -8.52 -5.13
CA LEU A 138 3.57 -9.85 -5.71
C LEU A 138 4.86 -10.63 -5.51
N GLY A 139 4.80 -11.95 -5.60
CA GLY A 139 5.94 -12.82 -5.41
C GLY A 139 6.32 -12.97 -3.95
N VAL A 140 7.62 -13.01 -3.64
CA VAL A 140 8.12 -13.31 -2.30
C VAL A 140 7.55 -12.38 -1.21
N TYR A 141 7.33 -11.11 -1.54
CA TYR A 141 6.80 -10.16 -0.56
C TYR A 141 5.34 -10.47 -0.20
N ALA A 142 4.51 -10.87 -1.16
CA ALA A 142 3.14 -11.32 -0.89
C ALA A 142 3.11 -12.59 -0.01
N GLU A 143 4.04 -13.51 -0.24
CA GLU A 143 4.19 -14.73 0.58
C GLU A 143 4.66 -14.41 2.01
N MET A 144 5.50 -13.39 2.18
CA MET A 144 5.87 -12.91 3.51
C MET A 144 4.68 -12.35 4.28
N LEU A 145 3.87 -11.51 3.64
CA LEU A 145 2.67 -10.91 4.27
C LEU A 145 1.63 -11.97 4.68
N ALA A 146 1.56 -13.07 3.94
CA ALA A 146 0.64 -14.17 4.24
C ALA A 146 1.13 -15.12 5.33
N ASP A 147 2.40 -15.02 5.73
CA ASP A 147 2.98 -15.88 6.76
C ASP A 147 2.51 -15.45 8.16
N PRO A 148 1.90 -16.34 8.97
CA PRO A 148 1.43 -16.00 10.30
C PRO A 148 2.52 -15.47 11.23
N GLY A 149 3.77 -15.94 11.04
CA GLY A 149 4.94 -15.51 11.81
C GLY A 149 5.46 -14.12 11.45
N TYR A 150 5.06 -13.54 10.33
CA TYR A 150 5.60 -12.28 9.83
C TYR A 150 5.41 -11.09 10.78
N ARG A 151 4.31 -11.08 11.53
CA ARG A 151 4.06 -10.01 12.53
C ARG A 151 4.98 -10.11 13.75
N LEU A 152 5.44 -11.31 14.09
CA LEU A 152 6.28 -11.60 15.26
C LEU A 152 7.78 -11.49 14.92
N ASP A 153 8.17 -12.04 13.75
CA ASP A 153 9.56 -12.02 13.27
C ASP A 153 9.63 -11.67 11.78
N LYS A 154 9.55 -10.37 11.48
CA LYS A 154 9.60 -9.87 10.09
C LYS A 154 10.90 -10.25 9.38
N LEU A 155 12.04 -10.20 10.09
CA LEU A 155 13.35 -10.45 9.50
C LEU A 155 13.58 -11.94 9.23
N GLY A 156 13.23 -12.81 10.17
CA GLY A 156 13.40 -14.26 10.00
C GLY A 156 12.50 -14.80 8.90
N VAL A 157 11.22 -14.38 8.87
CA VAL A 157 10.29 -14.76 7.80
C VAL A 157 10.76 -14.22 6.44
N ALA A 158 11.18 -12.96 6.38
CA ALA A 158 11.71 -12.39 5.15
C ALA A 158 12.91 -13.19 4.65
N GLN A 159 13.89 -13.46 5.50
CA GLN A 159 15.07 -14.25 5.16
C GLN A 159 14.69 -15.63 4.60
N ALA A 160 13.83 -16.36 5.32
CA ALA A 160 13.42 -17.71 4.91
C ALA A 160 12.70 -17.71 3.56
N LYS A 161 11.75 -16.79 3.36
CA LYS A 161 10.97 -16.69 2.10
C LYS A 161 11.84 -16.26 0.92
N PHE A 162 12.73 -15.28 1.09
CA PHE A 162 13.66 -14.88 0.02
C PHE A 162 14.63 -16.00 -0.34
N GLN A 163 15.23 -16.68 0.65
CA GLN A 163 16.11 -17.80 0.38
C GLN A 163 15.39 -18.92 -0.36
N ALA A 164 14.18 -19.30 0.09
CA ALA A 164 13.38 -20.32 -0.59
C ALA A 164 13.06 -19.89 -2.04
N ALA A 165 12.63 -18.65 -2.25
CA ALA A 165 12.25 -18.15 -3.57
C ALA A 165 13.43 -18.10 -4.57
N VAL A 166 14.65 -17.76 -4.12
CA VAL A 166 15.84 -17.75 -4.99
C VAL A 166 16.16 -19.16 -5.52
N PHE A 167 15.95 -20.19 -4.71
CA PHE A 167 16.26 -21.57 -5.07
C PHE A 167 15.07 -22.34 -5.66
N ASP A 168 13.87 -21.76 -5.72
CA ASP A 168 12.67 -22.39 -6.27
C ASP A 168 12.37 -21.90 -7.70
N PRO A 169 12.66 -22.71 -8.74
CA PRO A 169 12.41 -22.33 -10.12
C PRO A 169 10.92 -22.14 -10.46
N GLU A 170 10.02 -22.89 -9.80
CA GLU A 170 8.57 -22.77 -10.04
C GLU A 170 8.05 -21.44 -9.47
N PHE A 171 8.49 -21.08 -8.26
CA PHE A 171 8.18 -19.81 -7.67
C PHE A 171 8.61 -18.65 -8.57
N ARG A 172 9.82 -18.70 -9.09
CA ARG A 172 10.37 -17.67 -9.98
C ARG A 172 9.59 -17.52 -11.29
N ARG A 173 9.08 -18.61 -11.84
CA ARG A 173 8.26 -18.60 -13.07
C ARG A 173 6.82 -18.12 -12.85
N ALA A 174 6.37 -17.97 -11.60
CA ALA A 174 4.99 -17.62 -11.30
C ALA A 174 4.54 -16.26 -11.87
N LEU A 175 5.48 -15.35 -12.12
CA LEU A 175 5.21 -14.00 -12.59
C LEU A 175 5.86 -13.75 -13.96
N ARG A 176 5.07 -13.16 -14.86
CA ARG A 176 5.55 -12.63 -16.14
C ARG A 176 5.07 -11.21 -16.31
N ILE A 177 5.99 -10.29 -16.57
CA ILE A 177 5.71 -8.87 -16.73
C ILE A 177 6.46 -8.31 -17.94
N ALA A 178 5.79 -7.53 -18.77
CA ALA A 178 6.39 -6.86 -19.90
C ALA A 178 6.63 -5.38 -19.56
N PRO A 179 7.89 -4.90 -19.53
CA PRO A 179 8.18 -3.48 -19.50
C PRO A 179 7.75 -2.83 -20.83
N PRO A 180 7.51 -1.50 -20.86
CA PRO A 180 7.12 -0.79 -22.06
C PRO A 180 8.14 -0.95 -23.21
N ASP A 181 9.42 -0.89 -22.85
CA ASP A 181 10.55 -0.91 -23.79
C ASP A 181 11.45 -2.12 -23.48
N GLY A 182 11.03 -3.31 -23.90
CA GLY A 182 11.89 -4.47 -23.70
C GLY A 182 11.19 -5.82 -23.78
N ALA A 183 12.01 -6.87 -23.68
CA ALA A 183 11.50 -8.24 -23.64
C ALA A 183 10.76 -8.51 -22.31
N PRO A 184 9.75 -9.38 -22.31
CA PRO A 184 9.09 -9.80 -21.09
C PRO A 184 10.09 -10.36 -20.08
N LEU A 185 9.93 -9.97 -18.81
CA LEU A 185 10.69 -10.48 -17.68
C LEU A 185 9.97 -11.68 -17.11
N GLU A 186 10.69 -12.78 -16.99
CA GLU A 186 10.25 -14.03 -16.39
C GLU A 186 11.20 -14.39 -15.25
N GLY A 187 10.72 -15.13 -14.27
CA GLY A 187 11.57 -15.58 -13.19
C GLY A 187 11.90 -14.51 -12.15
N VAL A 188 11.09 -13.48 -12.06
CA VAL A 188 11.29 -12.39 -11.10
C VAL A 188 10.92 -12.81 -9.66
N LEU A 189 11.67 -12.33 -8.66
CA LEU A 189 11.42 -12.66 -7.26
C LEU A 189 10.24 -11.90 -6.67
N ALA A 190 10.13 -10.63 -7.01
CA ALA A 190 9.06 -9.78 -6.52
C ALA A 190 8.73 -8.67 -7.51
N VAL A 191 7.47 -8.27 -7.51
CA VAL A 191 6.98 -7.06 -8.19
C VAL A 191 6.22 -6.23 -7.17
N VAL A 192 6.49 -4.93 -7.15
CA VAL A 192 5.70 -3.94 -6.41
C VAL A 192 5.13 -2.94 -7.40
N VAL A 193 3.81 -2.84 -7.43
CA VAL A 193 3.09 -1.83 -8.19
C VAL A 193 2.60 -0.77 -7.21
N SER A 194 3.22 0.39 -7.18
CA SER A 194 2.84 1.48 -6.29
C SER A 194 1.97 2.51 -6.99
N ASN A 195 1.04 3.07 -6.24
CA ASN A 195 0.26 4.23 -6.64
C ASN A 195 1.14 5.47 -6.51
N ASN A 196 1.54 6.07 -7.63
CA ASN A 196 2.59 7.06 -7.76
C ASN A 196 4.01 6.55 -7.45
N ARG A 197 5.01 7.40 -7.71
CA ARG A 197 6.42 7.03 -7.67
C ARG A 197 6.97 6.97 -6.24
N TYR A 198 7.56 5.81 -5.88
CA TYR A 198 8.38 5.65 -4.69
C TYR A 198 9.81 6.14 -4.91
N GLU A 199 10.40 6.72 -3.88
CA GLU A 199 11.85 6.98 -3.83
C GLU A 199 12.59 5.77 -3.28
N PHE A 200 13.64 5.36 -4.01
CA PHE A 200 14.53 4.28 -3.61
C PHE A 200 15.99 4.75 -3.50
N ALA A 201 16.28 5.97 -3.98
CA ALA A 201 17.64 6.49 -4.04
C ALA A 201 18.23 6.81 -2.67
N ARG A 202 17.43 7.01 -1.65
CA ARG A 202 17.88 7.38 -0.31
C ARG A 202 17.27 6.49 0.74
N TRP A 203 18.08 5.95 1.62
CA TRP A 203 17.63 5.09 2.72
C TRP A 203 16.58 5.76 3.63
N ASP A 204 16.81 7.02 3.97
CA ASP A 204 15.92 7.81 4.83
C ASP A 204 14.56 8.14 4.20
N ARG A 205 14.44 7.96 2.89
CA ARG A 205 13.22 8.19 2.10
C ARG A 205 12.71 6.95 1.37
N PHE A 206 13.30 5.80 1.65
CA PHE A 206 12.96 4.56 0.97
C PHE A 206 11.47 4.23 1.10
N GLY A 207 10.80 4.08 -0.03
CA GLY A 207 9.37 3.80 -0.09
C GLY A 207 8.46 4.98 0.27
N GLN A 208 8.97 6.23 0.29
CA GLN A 208 8.16 7.46 0.40
C GLN A 208 7.76 7.98 -0.98
N ARG A 209 6.66 8.71 -1.04
CA ARG A 209 6.18 9.38 -2.25
C ARG A 209 6.20 10.89 -2.05
N HIS A 210 6.81 11.62 -2.99
CA HIS A 210 6.78 13.10 -2.96
C HIS A 210 5.49 13.66 -3.52
N ARG A 211 4.88 12.94 -4.45
CA ARG A 211 3.63 13.32 -5.10
C ARG A 211 2.66 12.16 -5.07
N LEU A 212 1.38 12.49 -4.89
CA LEU A 212 0.27 11.55 -4.87
C LEU A 212 -0.72 11.81 -6.01
N ASP A 213 -0.31 12.63 -7.00
CA ASP A 213 -1.14 13.20 -8.07
C ASP A 213 -0.44 13.19 -9.43
N THR A 214 0.41 12.18 -9.70
CA THR A 214 1.15 12.11 -10.98
C THR A 214 0.39 11.42 -12.09
N GLY A 215 -0.75 10.78 -11.79
CA GLY A 215 -1.53 10.01 -12.74
C GLY A 215 -0.84 8.73 -13.21
N THR A 216 0.15 8.21 -12.44
CA THR A 216 0.92 7.04 -12.86
C THR A 216 1.07 6.01 -11.74
N LEU A 217 1.14 4.73 -12.13
CA LEU A 217 1.66 3.65 -11.30
C LEU A 217 3.17 3.55 -11.51
N GLN A 218 3.92 3.24 -10.47
CA GLN A 218 5.30 2.78 -10.63
C GLN A 218 5.35 1.27 -10.46
N VAL A 219 5.99 0.61 -11.40
CA VAL A 219 6.26 -0.82 -11.37
C VAL A 219 7.72 -1.00 -10.99
N SER A 220 7.97 -1.72 -9.91
CA SER A 220 9.32 -2.03 -9.42
C SER A 220 9.48 -3.55 -9.40
N VAL A 221 10.52 -4.04 -10.07
CA VAL A 221 10.79 -5.47 -10.24
C VAL A 221 12.12 -5.80 -9.58
N LEU A 222 12.09 -6.82 -8.74
CA LEU A 222 13.25 -7.44 -8.14
C LEU A 222 13.55 -8.76 -8.85
N ASP A 223 14.67 -8.81 -9.57
CA ASP A 223 15.11 -9.95 -10.38
C ASP A 223 16.52 -10.39 -9.96
N ALA A 224 16.68 -10.77 -8.68
CA ALA A 224 17.92 -11.35 -8.19
C ALA A 224 17.94 -12.86 -8.43
N SER A 225 18.95 -13.36 -9.14
CA SER A 225 19.09 -14.79 -9.49
C SER A 225 19.93 -15.56 -8.47
N THR A 226 20.66 -14.85 -7.60
CA THR A 226 21.55 -15.44 -6.59
C THR A 226 21.42 -14.70 -5.26
N LEU A 227 21.82 -15.37 -4.16
CA LEU A 227 21.89 -14.74 -2.84
C LEU A 227 22.92 -13.61 -2.80
N ASP A 228 23.98 -13.67 -3.62
CA ASP A 228 24.99 -12.64 -3.70
C ASP A 228 24.42 -11.36 -4.38
N GLU A 229 23.64 -11.50 -5.44
CA GLU A 229 22.90 -10.39 -6.04
C GLU A 229 21.89 -9.76 -5.07
N LEU A 230 21.16 -10.60 -4.35
CA LEU A 230 20.23 -10.14 -3.30
C LEU A 230 20.99 -9.39 -2.19
N GLY A 231 22.14 -9.92 -1.76
CA GLY A 231 22.99 -9.28 -0.75
C GLY A 231 23.52 -7.92 -1.23
N ARG A 232 23.94 -7.82 -2.50
CA ARG A 232 24.39 -6.55 -3.12
C ARG A 232 23.23 -5.54 -3.22
N LEU A 233 22.03 -5.99 -3.51
CA LEU A 233 20.84 -5.15 -3.56
C LEU A 233 20.53 -4.56 -2.18
N LEU A 234 20.52 -5.40 -1.15
CA LEU A 234 20.29 -4.97 0.24
C LEU A 234 21.38 -4.00 0.71
N ALA A 235 22.65 -4.27 0.39
CA ALA A 235 23.74 -3.35 0.67
C ALA A 235 23.56 -2.03 -0.11
N GLY A 236 23.12 -2.10 -1.38
CA GLY A 236 22.81 -0.93 -2.20
C GLY A 236 21.71 -0.04 -1.60
N THR A 237 20.70 -0.66 -0.97
CA THR A 237 19.65 0.06 -0.25
C THR A 237 20.22 0.90 0.90
N LEU A 238 21.18 0.35 1.64
CA LEU A 238 21.79 1.04 2.79
C LEU A 238 22.59 2.28 2.39
N ILE A 239 23.20 2.26 1.20
CA ILE A 239 24.00 3.39 0.69
C ILE A 239 23.25 4.27 -0.33
N GLY A 240 21.96 4.01 -0.54
CA GLY A 240 21.14 4.78 -1.50
C GLY A 240 21.47 4.48 -2.97
N ALA A 241 21.99 3.32 -3.28
CA ALA A 241 22.39 2.91 -4.62
C ALA A 241 21.57 1.76 -5.22
N MET A 242 20.38 1.48 -4.68
CA MET A 242 19.53 0.38 -5.14
C MET A 242 19.08 0.55 -6.59
N GLU A 243 18.72 1.77 -7.00
CA GLU A 243 18.23 2.09 -8.35
C GLU A 243 19.27 1.80 -9.46
N PHE A 244 20.56 1.76 -9.10
CA PHE A 244 21.65 1.51 -10.06
C PHE A 244 22.04 0.03 -10.16
N ARG A 245 21.29 -0.87 -9.56
CA ARG A 245 21.58 -2.32 -9.59
C ARG A 245 20.79 -3.01 -10.71
N PRO A 246 21.45 -3.85 -11.56
CA PRO A 246 20.79 -4.54 -12.66
C PRO A 246 19.63 -5.43 -12.23
N ALA A 247 19.68 -5.99 -11.01
CA ALA A 247 18.64 -6.82 -10.43
C ALA A 247 17.42 -6.02 -9.94
N PHE A 248 17.45 -4.68 -9.98
CA PHE A 248 16.33 -3.82 -9.66
C PHE A 248 15.97 -2.95 -10.87
N ARG A 249 14.76 -3.12 -11.38
CA ARG A 249 14.24 -2.35 -12.51
C ARG A 249 12.96 -1.65 -12.10
N HIS A 250 12.74 -0.46 -12.62
CA HIS A 250 11.48 0.24 -12.40
C HIS A 250 11.10 1.11 -13.61
N TRP A 251 9.81 1.29 -13.80
CA TRP A 251 9.23 2.19 -14.80
C TRP A 251 7.87 2.70 -14.32
N THR A 252 7.29 3.64 -15.04
CA THR A 252 5.94 4.15 -14.78
C THR A 252 4.99 3.73 -15.88
N SER A 253 3.72 3.53 -15.52
CA SER A 253 2.65 3.20 -16.46
C SER A 253 1.31 3.65 -15.89
N GLU A 254 0.38 4.05 -16.74
CA GLU A 254 -1.01 4.32 -16.32
C GLU A 254 -1.82 3.02 -16.16
N ARG A 255 -1.44 2.00 -16.93
CA ARG A 255 -2.09 0.68 -16.95
C ARG A 255 -1.04 -0.41 -17.10
N LEU A 256 -1.32 -1.55 -16.50
CA LEU A 256 -0.45 -2.72 -16.57
C LEU A 256 -1.31 -3.96 -16.57
N VAL A 257 -0.95 -4.93 -17.41
CA VAL A 257 -1.48 -6.29 -17.35
C VAL A 257 -0.33 -7.24 -17.07
N MET A 258 -0.48 -8.07 -16.06
CA MET A 258 0.51 -9.09 -15.71
C MET A 258 -0.10 -10.48 -15.95
N GLY A 259 0.64 -11.30 -16.68
CA GLY A 259 0.39 -12.72 -16.77
C GLY A 259 0.94 -13.46 -15.55
N THR A 260 0.35 -14.59 -15.24
CA THR A 260 0.80 -15.48 -14.16
C THR A 260 0.85 -16.92 -14.65
N LEU A 261 1.65 -17.74 -14.00
CA LEU A 261 1.57 -19.17 -14.15
C LEU A 261 0.47 -19.68 -13.21
N GLY A 262 -0.58 -20.27 -13.77
CA GLY A 262 -1.78 -20.67 -13.02
C GLY A 262 -2.88 -19.61 -12.99
N GLU A 263 -4.05 -20.03 -12.51
CA GLU A 263 -5.29 -19.22 -12.56
C GLU A 263 -5.39 -18.20 -11.42
N ARG A 264 -4.70 -18.42 -10.32
CA ARG A 264 -4.81 -17.61 -9.10
C ARG A 264 -3.43 -17.23 -8.57
N LEU A 265 -3.32 -15.96 -8.13
CA LEU A 265 -2.10 -15.44 -7.54
C LEU A 265 -2.42 -14.67 -6.25
N ARG A 266 -1.57 -14.87 -5.24
CA ARG A 266 -1.60 -14.08 -4.00
C ARG A 266 -0.88 -12.76 -4.21
N ALA A 267 -1.51 -11.69 -3.72
CA ALA A 267 -0.95 -10.34 -3.70
C ALA A 267 -1.08 -9.74 -2.30
N GLY A 268 -0.14 -8.88 -1.91
CA GLY A 268 -0.29 -8.01 -0.76
C GLY A 268 -0.83 -6.65 -1.23
N VAL A 269 -2.07 -6.32 -0.91
CA VAL A 269 -2.72 -5.05 -1.27
C VAL A 269 -2.72 -4.14 -0.05
N ASP A 270 -2.00 -3.02 -0.10
CA ASP A 270 -1.80 -2.11 1.05
C ASP A 270 -1.39 -2.85 2.35
N GLY A 271 -0.65 -3.96 2.20
CA GLY A 271 -0.18 -4.81 3.30
C GLY A 271 -1.12 -5.95 3.69
N GLU A 272 -2.28 -6.11 3.04
CA GLU A 272 -3.21 -7.21 3.28
C GLU A 272 -3.06 -8.32 2.23
N PRO A 273 -2.90 -9.60 2.61
CA PRO A 273 -2.80 -10.70 1.67
C PRO A 273 -4.16 -11.04 1.05
N ILE A 274 -4.24 -10.95 -0.28
CA ILE A 274 -5.46 -11.20 -1.06
C ILE A 274 -5.11 -12.07 -2.25
N THR A 275 -6.01 -13.00 -2.62
CA THR A 275 -5.87 -13.85 -3.80
C THR A 275 -6.71 -13.30 -4.95
N PHE A 276 -6.12 -13.15 -6.12
CA PHE A 276 -6.77 -12.71 -7.35
C PHE A 276 -6.73 -13.80 -8.42
N GLU A 277 -7.70 -13.74 -9.32
CA GLU A 277 -7.69 -14.50 -10.56
C GLU A 277 -6.85 -13.77 -11.62
N ALA A 278 -6.12 -14.55 -12.41
CA ALA A 278 -5.33 -14.04 -13.52
C ALA A 278 -6.23 -13.71 -14.75
N PRO A 279 -5.81 -12.77 -15.62
CA PRO A 279 -4.65 -11.91 -15.50
C PRO A 279 -4.87 -10.78 -14.49
N LEU A 280 -3.77 -10.27 -13.91
CA LEU A 280 -3.82 -9.12 -13.01
C LEU A 280 -3.85 -7.82 -13.84
N ARG A 281 -4.89 -7.03 -13.69
CA ARG A 281 -5.11 -5.77 -14.40
C ARG A 281 -4.98 -4.60 -13.44
N PHE A 282 -4.01 -3.75 -13.67
CA PHE A 282 -3.77 -2.55 -12.88
C PHE A 282 -4.14 -1.31 -13.66
N SER A 283 -4.66 -0.31 -12.99
CA SER A 283 -4.92 1.02 -13.53
C SER A 283 -4.81 2.09 -12.44
N VAL A 284 -4.42 3.31 -12.81
CA VAL A 284 -4.50 4.48 -11.95
C VAL A 284 -5.76 5.29 -12.27
N TYR A 285 -6.33 5.89 -11.24
CA TYR A 285 -7.45 6.84 -11.32
C TYR A 285 -6.98 8.17 -10.76
N PRO A 286 -6.57 9.12 -11.63
CA PRO A 286 -6.00 10.40 -11.22
C PRO A 286 -6.99 11.24 -10.43
N GLY A 287 -6.54 11.78 -9.29
CA GLY A 287 -7.30 12.69 -8.45
C GLY A 287 -8.62 12.15 -7.90
N ALA A 288 -8.80 10.83 -7.90
CA ALA A 288 -10.09 10.21 -7.55
C ALA A 288 -10.41 10.29 -6.05
N LEU A 289 -9.41 10.35 -5.18
CA LEU A 289 -9.60 10.49 -3.74
C LEU A 289 -9.39 11.95 -3.33
N ARG A 290 -10.42 12.54 -2.73
CA ARG A 290 -10.38 13.85 -2.10
C ARG A 290 -9.92 13.69 -0.66
N VAL A 291 -8.82 14.34 -0.25
CA VAL A 291 -8.28 14.24 1.11
C VAL A 291 -8.25 15.62 1.75
N LEU A 292 -8.81 15.74 2.94
CA LEU A 292 -8.68 16.95 3.77
C LEU A 292 -7.40 16.85 4.59
N VAL A 293 -6.55 17.87 4.51
CA VAL A 293 -5.33 17.98 5.30
C VAL A 293 -5.32 19.31 6.05
N PRO A 294 -4.79 19.36 7.28
CA PRO A 294 -4.69 20.60 8.05
C PRO A 294 -3.93 21.69 7.29
N GLU A 295 -4.27 22.96 7.50
CA GLU A 295 -3.54 24.10 6.95
C GLU A 295 -2.09 24.16 7.48
N GLY A 296 -1.21 24.79 6.70
CA GLY A 296 0.19 25.01 7.08
C GLY A 296 1.09 23.79 7.02
N LEU A 297 0.61 22.64 6.55
CA LEU A 297 1.47 21.48 6.30
C LEU A 297 2.33 21.72 5.04
N PRO A 298 3.65 21.44 5.10
CA PRO A 298 4.50 21.50 3.92
C PRO A 298 4.03 20.47 2.89
N ALA A 299 4.22 20.78 1.62
CA ALA A 299 3.84 19.89 0.51
C ALA A 299 4.53 18.50 0.59
N SER A 300 5.69 18.42 1.25
CA SER A 300 6.35 17.17 1.65
C SER A 300 7.14 17.40 2.93
N ARG A 301 7.07 16.51 3.92
CA ARG A 301 7.97 16.52 5.09
C ARG A 301 9.11 15.53 4.88
N GLN A 302 10.32 15.97 5.23
CA GLN A 302 11.44 15.05 5.42
C GLN A 302 11.14 14.22 6.69
N ALA A 303 10.99 12.89 6.56
CA ALA A 303 10.92 12.02 7.71
C ALA A 303 12.26 12.08 8.48
N PRO A 304 12.26 12.03 9.82
CA PRO A 304 13.50 11.87 10.57
C PRO A 304 14.19 10.56 10.16
N PRO A 305 15.54 10.52 10.13
CA PRO A 305 16.27 9.32 9.80
C PRO A 305 15.90 8.19 10.75
N LEU A 306 15.56 7.02 10.20
CA LEU A 306 15.36 5.81 10.99
C LEU A 306 16.72 5.40 11.58
N GLU A 307 16.84 5.28 12.89
CA GLU A 307 18.05 4.86 13.62
C GLU A 307 18.46 3.38 13.37
N ALA A 308 18.10 2.82 12.23
CA ALA A 308 18.20 1.38 11.95
C ALA A 308 19.53 0.93 11.31
N GLY A 309 20.49 1.80 11.07
CA GLY A 309 21.68 1.45 10.30
C GLY A 309 22.58 0.36 10.90
N TRP A 310 22.64 0.23 12.21
CA TRP A 310 23.54 -0.73 12.89
C TRP A 310 22.98 -2.15 13.02
N HIS A 311 21.66 -2.31 13.08
CA HIS A 311 21.03 -3.61 13.16
C HIS A 311 20.98 -4.33 11.80
N ALA A 312 20.88 -3.57 10.70
CA ALA A 312 20.84 -4.11 9.34
C ALA A 312 22.14 -4.81 8.92
N ALA A 313 23.30 -4.28 9.28
CA ALA A 313 24.59 -4.88 8.93
C ALA A 313 24.84 -6.23 9.64
N ARG A 314 24.34 -6.43 10.86
CA ARG A 314 24.39 -7.71 11.56
C ARG A 314 23.40 -8.73 10.98
N ALA A 315 22.22 -8.27 10.56
CA ALA A 315 21.22 -9.12 9.90
C ALA A 315 21.72 -9.63 8.55
N LEU A 316 22.42 -8.80 7.76
CA LEU A 316 22.93 -9.15 6.44
C LEU A 316 23.88 -10.36 6.46
N ARG A 317 24.77 -10.49 7.46
CA ARG A 317 25.67 -11.65 7.60
C ARG A 317 24.92 -12.94 7.92
N ARG A 318 23.76 -12.88 8.59
CA ARG A 318 22.89 -14.02 8.87
C ARG A 318 22.08 -14.43 7.61
N TRP A 319 21.75 -13.48 6.77
CA TRP A 319 20.94 -13.62 5.57
C TRP A 319 21.59 -14.51 4.47
N LEU A 320 22.92 -14.54 4.42
CA LEU A 320 23.68 -15.18 3.34
C LEU A 320 23.93 -16.70 3.54
N ARG A 321 23.34 -17.35 4.54
CA ARG A 321 23.49 -18.80 4.74
C ARG A 321 22.38 -19.57 4.01
N PRO A 322 22.70 -20.57 3.14
CA PRO A 322 21.69 -21.35 2.42
C PRO A 322 20.87 -22.24 3.37
N PRO A 323 19.56 -22.48 3.07
CA PRO A 323 18.73 -23.42 3.81
C PRO A 323 19.12 -24.88 3.54
N PRO A 324 18.79 -25.84 4.45
CA PRO A 324 18.97 -27.27 4.21
C PRO A 324 18.04 -27.75 3.07
N ALA A 325 18.52 -28.70 2.27
CA ALA A 325 17.83 -29.18 1.06
C ALA A 325 16.60 -30.06 1.38
N GLU A 326 15.41 -29.68 0.90
CA GLU A 326 14.20 -30.50 0.91
C GLU A 326 13.75 -30.90 -0.51
N GLN A 327 13.16 -32.09 -0.67
CA GLN A 327 12.74 -32.68 -1.96
C GLN A 327 11.30 -32.28 -2.34
N LYS A 328 11.03 -32.00 -3.63
CA LYS A 328 9.73 -31.57 -4.18
C LYS A 328 9.14 -32.46 -5.26
N GLY A 329 7.80 -32.48 -5.36
CA GLY A 329 6.97 -33.12 -6.37
C GLY A 329 6.63 -32.20 -7.59
N ARG A 330 6.25 -32.80 -8.73
CA ARG A 330 5.98 -32.14 -10.03
C ARG A 330 4.54 -31.61 -10.17
N SER A 331 4.34 -30.47 -10.85
CA SER A 331 3.03 -29.97 -11.30
C SER A 331 3.05 -29.47 -12.77
N ASP A 332 1.88 -29.48 -13.44
CA ASP A 332 1.67 -29.10 -14.85
C ASP A 332 1.63 -27.59 -15.08
N ASN A 333 2.30 -27.12 -16.16
CA ASN A 333 2.56 -25.71 -16.47
C ASN A 333 1.78 -25.24 -17.71
N THR A 334 0.72 -24.44 -17.55
CA THR A 334 0.05 -23.71 -18.65
C THR A 334 0.04 -22.21 -18.39
N TRP A 335 0.45 -21.41 -19.40
CA TRP A 335 0.43 -19.95 -19.36
C TRP A 335 -0.93 -19.40 -19.79
N ILE A 336 -1.44 -18.40 -19.04
CA ILE A 336 -2.64 -17.63 -19.41
C ILE A 336 -2.22 -16.39 -20.21
N PRO A 337 -2.71 -16.20 -21.47
CA PRO A 337 -2.22 -15.13 -22.35
C PRO A 337 -2.62 -13.71 -21.88
N MET A 338 -1.76 -12.74 -22.20
CA MET A 338 -2.03 -11.32 -22.07
C MET A 338 -2.94 -10.86 -23.23
N ASN A 339 -4.14 -10.36 -22.93
CA ASN A 339 -5.04 -9.78 -23.91
C ASN A 339 -4.81 -8.27 -23.99
N GLN A 340 -4.72 -7.70 -25.21
CA GLN A 340 -4.27 -6.32 -25.47
C GLN A 340 -5.37 -5.24 -25.29
N ASP A 341 -6.65 -5.61 -25.20
CA ASP A 341 -7.74 -4.64 -25.18
C ASP A 341 -8.25 -4.32 -23.76
N ILE A 342 -7.80 -3.18 -23.22
CA ILE A 342 -8.32 -2.61 -21.97
C ILE A 342 -9.15 -1.38 -22.29
N PRO A 343 -10.49 -1.35 -22.04
CA PRO A 343 -11.29 -0.14 -22.15
C PRO A 343 -10.83 0.91 -21.13
N GLY A 344 -10.82 2.18 -21.54
CA GLY A 344 -10.43 3.31 -20.70
C GLY A 344 -11.33 3.51 -19.48
N PRO A 345 -10.85 4.15 -18.41
CA PRO A 345 -11.72 4.62 -17.34
C PRO A 345 -12.70 5.65 -17.88
N ARG A 346 -13.99 5.51 -17.55
CA ARG A 346 -15.00 6.55 -17.85
C ARG A 346 -14.69 7.78 -17.01
N ARG A 347 -14.79 8.96 -17.60
CA ARG A 347 -14.70 10.23 -16.85
C ARG A 347 -15.91 10.36 -15.94
N PRO A 348 -15.77 11.04 -14.76
CA PRO A 348 -16.86 11.17 -13.78
C PRO A 348 -18.12 11.89 -14.27
N ASP A 349 -18.06 12.59 -15.42
CA ASP A 349 -19.13 13.48 -15.92
C ASP A 349 -20.07 12.82 -16.95
N GLU A 350 -19.94 11.52 -17.24
CA GLU A 350 -20.86 10.81 -18.14
C GLU A 350 -21.86 9.95 -17.33
N THR A 351 -22.74 10.65 -16.60
CA THR A 351 -23.99 10.05 -16.09
C THR A 351 -25.16 10.66 -16.83
N ILE A 352 -25.84 9.87 -17.66
CA ILE A 352 -27.26 10.03 -17.98
C ILE A 352 -28.03 9.11 -17.06
#